data_6f1ea76e01323feb39894696fb44dda8
#
_entry.id   6f1ea76e01323feb39894696fb44dda8
#
_cell.length_a   1.000
_cell.length_b   1.000
_cell.length_c   1.000
_cell.angle_alpha   90.00
_cell.angle_beta   90.00
_cell.angle_gamma   90.00
#
_symmetry.space_group_name_H-M   'P 1'
#
loop_
_entity.id
_entity.type
_entity.pdbx_description
1 polymer ?
#
loop_
_entity_poly.entity_id
_entity_poly.type
_entity_poly.pdbx_seq_one_letter_code
_entity_poly.pdbx_strand_id
1 'polypeptide(L)'
;HDHYYYDDMQTEDNVTWLVQNSYLPLCQTLREMIQLSKGRFHCALSISGVMLEMFEQYTPEIIDVLKELADSKCVEFLATPFSYSLAAVYNTDEFQEQLDKQRAVFNDVLGVTPSAIWNTELLYSDEMAYNLYKLGYKVMLTEGAKHVMSWKSSNYLYTSAGAPKMKMLVRNAGLSDEMSFHFSDPNWGNYPI
;
A
#
# COMPACT_ATOMS: atom_id res chain seq x y z
N HIS A 1 -18.07 7.99 -32.73
CA HIS A 1 -18.63 8.15 -31.39
C HIS A 1 -17.61 7.56 -30.41
N ASP A 2 -16.83 8.44 -29.82
CA ASP A 2 -15.91 8.07 -28.74
C ASP A 2 -16.75 7.68 -27.54
N HIS A 3 -16.86 6.40 -27.28
CA HIS A 3 -17.45 5.91 -26.05
C HIS A 3 -16.40 6.08 -24.95
N TYR A 4 -16.43 7.21 -24.27
CA TYR A 4 -15.67 7.36 -23.04
C TYR A 4 -16.29 6.48 -21.98
N TYR A 5 -15.53 5.50 -21.50
CA TYR A 5 -15.90 4.67 -20.36
C TYR A 5 -15.72 5.41 -19.02
N TYR A 6 -15.18 6.64 -19.06
CA TYR A 6 -14.88 7.45 -17.91
C TYR A 6 -15.59 8.79 -18.02
N ASP A 7 -16.24 9.19 -16.94
CA ASP A 7 -16.79 10.53 -16.76
C ASP A 7 -15.76 11.34 -15.96
N ASP A 8 -15.04 12.23 -16.64
CA ASP A 8 -13.98 13.02 -16.03
C ASP A 8 -14.52 13.90 -14.90
N MET A 9 -15.70 14.48 -15.06
CA MET A 9 -16.32 15.33 -14.03
C MET A 9 -16.68 14.50 -12.79
N GLN A 10 -17.27 13.32 -12.97
CA GLN A 10 -17.59 12.43 -11.87
C GLN A 10 -16.31 11.90 -11.19
N THR A 11 -15.26 11.65 -11.95
CA THR A 11 -13.95 11.22 -11.41
C THR A 11 -13.33 12.33 -10.58
N GLU A 12 -13.31 13.56 -11.05
CA GLU A 12 -12.84 14.74 -10.32
C GLU A 12 -13.61 14.93 -9.01
N ASP A 13 -14.95 14.91 -9.07
CA ASP A 13 -15.81 15.06 -7.91
C ASP A 13 -15.53 13.97 -6.86
N ASN A 14 -15.42 12.71 -7.29
CA ASN A 14 -15.15 11.58 -6.40
C ASN A 14 -13.76 11.67 -5.77
N VAL A 15 -12.72 11.97 -6.54
CA VAL A 15 -11.35 12.10 -6.03
C VAL A 15 -11.26 13.25 -5.06
N THR A 16 -11.80 14.40 -5.41
CA THR A 16 -11.83 15.58 -4.54
C THR A 16 -12.54 15.29 -3.24
N TRP A 17 -13.72 14.65 -3.30
CA TRP A 17 -14.46 14.28 -2.10
C TRP A 17 -13.67 13.31 -1.20
N LEU A 18 -13.06 12.27 -1.78
CA LEU A 18 -12.24 11.29 -1.05
C LEU A 18 -11.02 11.96 -0.39
N VAL A 19 -10.34 12.83 -1.13
CA VAL A 19 -9.18 13.55 -0.58
C VAL A 19 -9.58 14.42 0.59
N GLN A 20 -10.61 15.23 0.44
CA GLN A 20 -11.04 16.18 1.48
C GLN A 20 -11.61 15.49 2.72
N ASN A 21 -12.36 14.39 2.55
CA ASN A 21 -13.09 13.75 3.65
C ASN A 21 -12.37 12.52 4.26
N SER A 22 -11.33 12.01 3.60
CA SER A 22 -10.64 10.81 4.07
C SER A 22 -9.11 10.95 4.02
N TYR A 23 -8.52 11.14 2.84
CA TYR A 23 -7.07 11.01 2.70
C TYR A 23 -6.30 12.16 3.33
N LEU A 24 -6.73 13.39 3.13
CA LEU A 24 -6.08 14.56 3.71
C LEU A 24 -6.19 14.57 5.25
N PRO A 25 -7.36 14.32 5.86
CA PRO A 25 -7.48 14.17 7.31
C PRO A 25 -6.61 13.03 7.86
N LEU A 26 -6.54 11.88 7.17
CA LEU A 26 -5.65 10.78 7.56
C LEU A 26 -4.19 11.21 7.55
N CYS A 27 -3.72 11.81 6.47
CA CYS A 27 -2.33 12.26 6.34
C CYS A 27 -1.97 13.31 7.40
N GLN A 28 -2.90 14.23 7.71
CA GLN A 28 -2.73 15.21 8.78
C GLN A 28 -2.61 14.53 10.15
N THR A 29 -3.47 13.55 10.43
CA THR A 29 -3.41 12.76 11.67
C THR A 29 -2.07 12.02 11.80
N LEU A 30 -1.60 11.38 10.72
CA LEU A 30 -0.30 10.70 10.72
C LEU A 30 0.84 11.68 11.02
N ARG A 31 0.82 12.87 10.41
CA ARG A 31 1.80 13.92 10.67
C ARG A 31 1.79 14.34 12.14
N GLU A 32 0.62 14.56 12.73
CA GLU A 32 0.48 14.89 14.15
C GLU A 32 1.02 13.77 15.06
N MET A 33 0.69 12.51 14.77
CA MET A 33 1.19 11.36 15.51
C MET A 33 2.71 11.26 15.47
N ILE A 34 3.33 11.49 14.31
CA ILE A 34 4.78 11.54 14.14
C ILE A 34 5.39 12.66 15.04
N GLN A 35 4.81 13.86 15.00
CA GLN A 35 5.27 14.99 15.79
C GLN A 35 5.12 14.73 17.29
N LEU A 36 3.94 14.31 17.76
CA LEU A 36 3.67 14.02 19.16
C LEU A 36 4.54 12.90 19.72
N SER A 37 4.81 11.88 18.91
CA SER A 37 5.69 10.78 19.28
C SER A 37 7.19 11.14 19.20
N LYS A 38 7.53 12.33 18.71
CA LYS A 38 8.92 12.76 18.44
C LYS A 38 9.63 11.79 17.49
N GLY A 39 8.95 11.39 16.42
CA GLY A 39 9.47 10.48 15.41
C GLY A 39 9.54 9.01 15.82
N ARG A 40 8.89 8.59 16.90
CA ARG A 40 8.84 7.17 17.31
C ARG A 40 7.68 6.40 16.67
N PHE A 41 6.66 7.09 16.20
CA PHE A 41 5.57 6.47 15.44
C PHE A 41 6.03 6.27 14.01
N HIS A 42 5.89 5.03 13.52
CA HIS A 42 6.17 4.66 12.14
C HIS A 42 4.99 3.92 11.55
N CYS A 43 4.72 4.16 10.27
CA CYS A 43 3.71 3.43 9.52
C CYS A 43 4.14 3.21 8.08
N ALA A 44 3.36 2.41 7.35
CA ALA A 44 3.52 2.22 5.92
C ALA A 44 2.24 2.65 5.18
N LEU A 45 2.40 3.25 4.00
CA LEU A 45 1.31 3.64 3.12
C LEU A 45 1.46 2.98 1.76
N SER A 46 0.37 2.43 1.23
CA SER A 46 0.28 1.94 -0.14
C SER A 46 -0.63 2.85 -0.95
N ILE A 47 -0.12 3.37 -2.07
CA ILE A 47 -0.87 4.21 -3.00
C ILE A 47 -0.61 3.68 -4.40
N SER A 48 -1.65 3.44 -5.20
CA SER A 48 -1.48 3.03 -6.59
C SER A 48 -0.93 4.18 -7.44
N GLY A 49 -0.24 3.86 -8.52
CA GLY A 49 0.27 4.88 -9.43
C GLY A 49 -0.86 5.71 -10.06
N VAL A 50 -1.96 5.04 -10.43
CA VAL A 50 -3.17 5.72 -10.95
C VAL A 50 -3.70 6.73 -9.95
N MET A 51 -3.79 6.37 -8.66
CA MET A 51 -4.28 7.29 -7.64
C MET A 51 -3.35 8.49 -7.47
N LEU A 52 -2.04 8.27 -7.56
CA LEU A 52 -1.06 9.36 -7.46
C LEU A 52 -1.17 10.33 -8.66
N GLU A 53 -1.37 9.81 -9.89
CA GLU A 53 -1.65 10.65 -11.08
C GLU A 53 -2.96 11.44 -10.89
N MET A 54 -4.01 10.83 -10.34
CA MET A 54 -5.27 11.53 -10.04
C MET A 54 -5.09 12.62 -8.98
N PHE A 55 -4.25 12.40 -7.98
CA PHE A 55 -3.93 13.44 -7.00
C PHE A 55 -3.22 14.62 -7.65
N GLU A 56 -2.25 14.38 -8.52
CA GLU A 56 -1.58 15.47 -9.24
C GLU A 56 -2.54 16.27 -10.11
N GLN A 57 -3.50 15.58 -10.74
CA GLN A 57 -4.43 16.20 -11.67
C GLN A 57 -5.53 17.00 -10.96
N TYR A 58 -6.14 16.45 -9.90
CA TYR A 58 -7.38 16.99 -9.33
C TYR A 58 -7.20 17.61 -7.93
N THR A 59 -6.22 17.17 -7.16
CA THR A 59 -6.04 17.55 -5.75
C THR A 59 -4.56 17.67 -5.37
N PRO A 60 -3.79 18.55 -6.04
CA PRO A 60 -2.33 18.62 -5.87
C PRO A 60 -1.90 18.96 -4.43
N GLU A 61 -2.78 19.54 -3.63
CA GLU A 61 -2.50 19.86 -2.22
C GLU A 61 -2.18 18.64 -1.36
N ILE A 62 -2.69 17.44 -1.69
CA ILE A 62 -2.35 16.22 -0.95
C ILE A 62 -0.91 15.78 -1.22
N ILE A 63 -0.38 16.08 -2.41
CA ILE A 63 1.00 15.73 -2.78
C ILE A 63 2.00 16.39 -1.85
N ASP A 64 1.77 17.65 -1.47
CA ASP A 64 2.65 18.35 -0.55
C ASP A 64 2.68 17.67 0.83
N VAL A 65 1.52 17.24 1.33
CA VAL A 65 1.43 16.51 2.60
C VAL A 65 2.10 15.13 2.50
N LEU A 66 1.94 14.43 1.37
CA LEU A 66 2.63 13.16 1.13
C LEU A 66 4.15 13.31 1.07
N LYS A 67 4.65 14.39 0.49
CA LYS A 67 6.09 14.73 0.51
C LYS A 67 6.59 14.99 1.91
N GLU A 68 5.86 15.76 2.73
CA GLU A 68 6.21 15.99 4.14
C GLU A 68 6.28 14.65 4.91
N LEU A 69 5.32 13.74 4.68
CA LEU A 69 5.33 12.41 5.29
C LEU A 69 6.55 11.58 4.84
N ALA A 70 6.90 11.63 3.54
CA ALA A 70 8.08 10.96 3.00
C ALA A 70 9.38 11.51 3.63
N ASP A 71 9.49 12.82 3.76
CA ASP A 71 10.66 13.51 4.33
C ASP A 71 10.82 13.24 5.82
N SER A 72 9.74 12.96 6.53
CA SER A 72 9.79 12.60 7.95
C SER A 72 10.61 11.34 8.23
N LYS A 73 10.78 10.46 7.23
CA LYS A 73 11.37 9.11 7.34
C LYS A 73 10.64 8.19 8.33
N CYS A 74 9.45 8.57 8.74
CA CYS A 74 8.57 7.79 9.62
C CYS A 74 7.48 7.06 8.86
N VAL A 75 7.30 7.37 7.57
CA VAL A 75 6.35 6.70 6.67
C VAL A 75 7.14 5.97 5.58
N GLU A 76 6.92 4.66 5.47
CA GLU A 76 7.43 3.86 4.36
C GLU A 76 6.35 3.73 3.29
N PHE A 77 6.65 4.21 2.08
CA PHE A 77 5.76 4.01 0.94
C PHE A 77 5.99 2.63 0.32
N LEU A 78 4.90 1.89 0.12
CA LEU A 78 4.94 0.55 -0.42
C LEU A 78 4.73 0.58 -1.93
N ALA A 79 5.51 -0.23 -2.65
CA ALA A 79 5.22 -0.50 -4.05
C ALA A 79 3.93 -1.30 -4.18
N THR A 80 3.21 -1.07 -5.27
CA THR A 80 2.07 -1.88 -5.71
C THR A 80 2.01 -1.81 -7.24
N PRO A 81 1.36 -2.75 -7.96
CA PRO A 81 1.15 -2.58 -9.38
C PRO A 81 0.48 -1.23 -9.68
N PHE A 82 0.96 -0.54 -10.71
CA PHE A 82 0.54 0.83 -11.05
C PHE A 82 -0.99 1.01 -11.05
N SER A 83 -1.71 0.10 -11.70
CA SER A 83 -3.18 0.10 -11.80
C SER A 83 -3.86 -0.82 -10.79
N TYR A 84 -3.15 -1.29 -9.75
CA TYR A 84 -3.65 -2.28 -8.79
C TYR A 84 -4.20 -3.54 -9.47
N SER A 85 -3.51 -4.00 -10.53
CA SER A 85 -3.95 -5.10 -11.37
C SER A 85 -3.56 -6.47 -10.81
N LEU A 86 -4.21 -7.52 -11.34
CA LEU A 86 -3.87 -8.93 -11.06
C LEU A 86 -2.79 -9.47 -12.03
N ALA A 87 -2.03 -8.62 -12.72
CA ALA A 87 -1.01 -9.01 -13.69
C ALA A 87 0.00 -10.01 -13.11
N ALA A 88 0.31 -9.91 -11.82
CA ALA A 88 1.19 -10.84 -11.12
C ALA A 88 0.82 -12.32 -11.26
N VAL A 89 -0.45 -12.63 -11.56
CA VAL A 89 -0.95 -14.00 -11.71
C VAL A 89 -0.91 -14.49 -13.15
N TYR A 90 -1.06 -13.57 -14.12
CA TYR A 90 -1.32 -13.93 -15.51
C TYR A 90 -0.20 -13.55 -16.47
N ASN A 91 0.55 -12.49 -16.16
CA ASN A 91 1.56 -11.95 -17.08
C ASN A 91 2.68 -11.26 -16.29
N THR A 92 3.81 -11.94 -16.18
CA THR A 92 4.98 -11.46 -15.43
C THR A 92 5.59 -10.19 -16.05
N ASP A 93 5.59 -10.07 -17.38
CA ASP A 93 6.16 -8.91 -18.07
C ASP A 93 5.30 -7.66 -17.81
N GLU A 94 3.98 -7.78 -17.94
CA GLU A 94 3.03 -6.72 -17.58
C GLU A 94 3.16 -6.33 -16.11
N PHE A 95 3.29 -7.32 -15.22
CA PHE A 95 3.47 -7.05 -13.79
C PHE A 95 4.74 -6.22 -13.52
N GLN A 96 5.85 -6.58 -14.17
CA GLN A 96 7.09 -5.83 -14.06
C GLN A 96 6.95 -4.42 -14.62
N GLU A 97 6.33 -4.27 -15.80
CA GLU A 97 6.09 -2.96 -16.42
C GLU A 97 5.29 -2.03 -15.49
N GLN A 98 4.24 -2.54 -14.86
CA GLN A 98 3.46 -1.77 -13.90
C GLN A 98 4.25 -1.38 -12.66
N LEU A 99 5.12 -2.24 -12.15
CA LEU A 99 6.00 -1.91 -11.03
C LEU A 99 7.04 -0.85 -11.41
N ASP A 100 7.60 -0.94 -12.60
CA ASP A 100 8.56 0.05 -13.08
C ASP A 100 7.90 1.41 -13.31
N LYS A 101 6.68 1.43 -13.87
CA LYS A 101 5.88 2.65 -14.02
C LYS A 101 5.56 3.28 -12.66
N GLN A 102 5.11 2.50 -11.69
CA GLN A 102 4.82 3.01 -10.36
C GLN A 102 6.07 3.57 -9.68
N ARG A 103 7.20 2.87 -9.78
CA ARG A 103 8.49 3.34 -9.24
C ARG A 103 8.91 4.67 -9.84
N ALA A 104 8.74 4.85 -11.15
CA ALA A 104 9.05 6.12 -11.83
C ALA A 104 8.18 7.26 -11.29
N VAL A 105 6.86 7.09 -11.25
CA VAL A 105 5.94 8.11 -10.73
C VAL A 105 6.23 8.44 -9.27
N PHE A 106 6.49 7.44 -8.42
CA PHE A 106 6.84 7.69 -7.00
C PHE A 106 8.14 8.47 -6.84
N ASN A 107 9.14 8.17 -7.67
CA ASN A 107 10.39 8.92 -7.64
C ASN A 107 10.20 10.36 -8.12
N ASP A 108 9.43 10.56 -9.18
CA ASP A 108 9.21 11.88 -9.78
C ASP A 108 8.34 12.76 -8.88
N VAL A 109 7.27 12.21 -8.33
CA VAL A 109 6.27 12.97 -7.57
C VAL A 109 6.68 13.13 -6.10
N LEU A 110 7.15 12.05 -5.45
CA LEU A 110 7.42 12.02 -4.00
C LEU A 110 8.91 11.95 -3.64
N GLY A 111 9.80 11.75 -4.63
CA GLY A 111 11.22 11.54 -4.36
C GLY A 111 11.52 10.22 -3.63
N VAL A 112 10.65 9.22 -3.74
CA VAL A 112 10.71 7.96 -3.00
C VAL A 112 10.94 6.78 -3.94
N THR A 113 11.80 5.85 -3.52
CA THR A 113 11.97 4.56 -4.18
C THR A 113 11.58 3.45 -3.21
N PRO A 114 10.40 2.84 -3.35
CA PRO A 114 9.92 1.81 -2.44
C PRO A 114 10.82 0.57 -2.41
N SER A 115 11.09 0.03 -1.23
CA SER A 115 11.84 -1.22 -1.04
C SER A 115 10.97 -2.38 -0.54
N ALA A 116 9.77 -2.08 -0.10
CA ALA A 116 8.75 -3.04 0.29
C ALA A 116 7.58 -3.00 -0.70
N ILE A 117 6.89 -4.13 -0.86
CA ILE A 117 5.79 -4.26 -1.81
C ILE A 117 4.53 -4.83 -1.15
N TRP A 118 3.41 -4.20 -1.45
CA TRP A 118 2.05 -4.69 -1.26
C TRP A 118 1.50 -5.10 -2.62
N ASN A 119 1.59 -6.39 -2.95
CA ASN A 119 0.97 -6.87 -4.18
C ASN A 119 -0.56 -6.88 -4.08
N THR A 120 -1.24 -6.68 -5.20
CA THR A 120 -2.70 -6.69 -5.32
C THR A 120 -3.28 -7.90 -4.58
N GLU A 121 -4.28 -7.66 -3.73
CA GLU A 121 -4.95 -8.68 -2.89
C GLU A 121 -4.00 -9.52 -2.02
N LEU A 122 -2.79 -9.01 -1.73
CA LEU A 122 -1.75 -9.71 -0.97
C LEU A 122 -1.40 -11.09 -1.55
N LEU A 123 -1.61 -11.28 -2.84
CA LEU A 123 -1.29 -12.51 -3.54
C LEU A 123 0.19 -12.82 -3.48
N TYR A 124 0.50 -14.09 -3.27
CA TYR A 124 1.84 -14.58 -3.09
C TYR A 124 2.09 -15.90 -3.82
N SER A 125 3.29 -16.03 -4.37
CA SER A 125 3.92 -17.31 -4.72
C SER A 125 5.44 -17.21 -4.50
N ASP A 126 6.12 -18.36 -4.35
CA ASP A 126 7.58 -18.38 -4.21
C ASP A 126 8.30 -17.84 -5.46
N GLU A 127 7.74 -18.08 -6.63
CA GLU A 127 8.23 -17.54 -7.91
C GLU A 127 8.09 -16.03 -7.96
N MET A 128 6.93 -15.49 -7.56
CA MET A 128 6.69 -14.05 -7.48
C MET A 128 7.70 -13.39 -6.53
N ALA A 129 7.89 -13.95 -5.34
CA ALA A 129 8.86 -13.44 -4.38
C ALA A 129 10.29 -13.46 -4.93
N TYR A 130 10.67 -14.50 -5.67
CA TYR A 130 11.97 -14.58 -6.32
C TYR A 130 12.15 -13.47 -7.38
N ASN A 131 11.14 -13.25 -8.23
CA ASN A 131 11.18 -12.21 -9.25
C ASN A 131 11.23 -10.81 -8.62
N LEU A 132 10.42 -10.54 -7.61
CA LEU A 132 10.44 -9.28 -6.88
C LEU A 132 11.78 -9.02 -6.17
N TYR A 133 12.38 -10.07 -5.60
CA TYR A 133 13.72 -9.96 -5.00
C TYR A 133 14.78 -9.57 -6.04
N LYS A 134 14.71 -10.13 -7.25
CA LYS A 134 15.59 -9.74 -8.37
C LYS A 134 15.39 -8.29 -8.80
N LEU A 135 14.16 -7.78 -8.74
CA LEU A 135 13.85 -6.37 -9.02
C LEU A 135 14.27 -5.41 -7.89
N GLY A 136 14.87 -5.95 -6.80
CA GLY A 136 15.45 -5.17 -5.71
C GLY A 136 14.54 -4.96 -4.49
N TYR A 137 13.34 -5.52 -4.48
CA TYR A 137 12.47 -5.48 -3.30
C TYR A 137 13.04 -6.35 -2.18
N LYS A 138 12.91 -5.89 -0.94
CA LYS A 138 13.47 -6.56 0.26
C LYS A 138 12.40 -7.16 1.14
N VAL A 139 11.21 -6.61 1.09
CA VAL A 139 10.07 -6.97 1.93
C VAL A 139 8.83 -7.14 1.06
N MET A 140 8.04 -8.16 1.31
CA MET A 140 6.74 -8.38 0.69
C MET A 140 5.69 -8.61 1.76
N LEU A 141 4.56 -7.91 1.63
CA LEU A 141 3.37 -8.17 2.42
C LEU A 141 2.52 -9.23 1.72
N THR A 142 1.95 -10.15 2.50
CA THR A 142 1.15 -11.27 1.98
C THR A 142 0.02 -11.65 2.90
N GLU A 143 -1.02 -12.28 2.34
CA GLU A 143 -2.11 -12.85 3.13
C GLU A 143 -1.65 -14.10 3.90
N GLY A 144 -2.12 -14.21 5.15
CA GLY A 144 -1.88 -15.36 6.01
C GLY A 144 -2.90 -16.47 5.79
N ALA A 145 -2.92 -17.08 4.60
CA ALA A 145 -3.88 -18.12 4.27
C ALA A 145 -3.76 -19.32 5.24
N LYS A 146 -4.85 -19.66 5.92
CA LYS A 146 -4.88 -20.69 6.98
C LYS A 146 -4.35 -22.04 6.52
N HIS A 147 -4.61 -22.43 5.27
CA HIS A 147 -4.16 -23.72 4.71
C HIS A 147 -2.63 -23.75 4.49
N VAL A 148 -2.00 -22.60 4.32
CA VAL A 148 -0.53 -22.46 4.20
C VAL A 148 0.11 -22.29 5.56
N MET A 149 -0.45 -21.41 6.39
CA MET A 149 0.08 -21.10 7.72
C MET A 149 -0.09 -22.26 8.71
N SER A 150 -1.18 -23.05 8.57
CA SER A 150 -1.52 -24.13 9.49
C SER A 150 -1.57 -23.62 10.93
N TRP A 151 -0.71 -24.15 11.83
CA TRP A 151 -0.59 -23.75 13.23
C TRP A 151 0.33 -22.52 13.46
N LYS A 152 0.98 -22.03 12.41
CA LYS A 152 1.92 -20.90 12.50
C LYS A 152 1.16 -19.59 12.70
N SER A 153 1.74 -18.70 13.48
CA SER A 153 1.16 -17.37 13.73
C SER A 153 1.59 -16.36 12.65
N SER A 154 0.67 -15.51 12.20
CA SER A 154 0.96 -14.36 11.32
C SER A 154 1.81 -13.27 12.00
N ASN A 155 2.00 -13.34 13.33
CA ASN A 155 2.73 -12.33 14.08
C ASN A 155 4.27 -12.55 14.08
N TYR A 156 4.77 -13.47 13.26
CA TYR A 156 6.20 -13.68 13.09
C TYR A 156 6.69 -13.20 11.73
N LEU A 157 7.97 -12.86 11.68
CA LEU A 157 8.65 -12.54 10.44
C LEU A 157 9.05 -13.84 9.72
N TYR A 158 8.66 -13.96 8.47
CA TYR A 158 8.96 -15.09 7.61
C TYR A 158 9.95 -14.73 6.50
N THR A 159 10.38 -15.73 5.77
CA THR A 159 11.15 -15.59 4.53
C THR A 159 10.53 -16.47 3.46
N SER A 160 10.64 -16.07 2.20
CA SER A 160 10.21 -16.89 1.07
C SER A 160 11.18 -18.06 0.85
N ALA A 161 10.62 -19.22 0.48
CA ALA A 161 11.46 -20.36 0.07
C ALA A 161 12.19 -20.07 -1.25
N GLY A 162 11.55 -19.34 -2.18
CA GLY A 162 12.16 -18.94 -3.47
C GLY A 162 13.19 -17.82 -3.33
N ALA A 163 13.11 -16.99 -2.28
CA ALA A 163 14.04 -15.89 -2.03
C ALA A 163 14.32 -15.73 -0.53
N PRO A 164 15.22 -16.54 0.06
CA PRO A 164 15.44 -16.57 1.52
C PRO A 164 15.89 -15.26 2.15
N LYS A 165 16.39 -14.31 1.37
CA LYS A 165 16.75 -12.96 1.83
C LYS A 165 15.58 -12.00 1.84
N MET A 166 14.48 -12.29 1.14
CA MET A 166 13.27 -11.50 1.13
C MET A 166 12.48 -11.74 2.41
N LYS A 167 12.12 -10.68 3.10
CA LYS A 167 11.30 -10.76 4.31
C LYS A 167 9.82 -10.75 3.93
N MET A 168 9.07 -11.59 4.63
CA MET A 168 7.62 -11.73 4.42
C MET A 168 6.90 -11.24 5.66
N LEU A 169 6.06 -10.23 5.51
CA LEU A 169 5.13 -9.74 6.53
C LEU A 169 3.76 -10.32 6.24
N VAL A 170 3.30 -11.18 7.11
CA VAL A 170 2.03 -11.88 6.94
C VAL A 170 0.92 -11.10 7.63
N ARG A 171 -0.16 -10.81 6.89
CA ARG A 171 -1.31 -10.10 7.44
C ARG A 171 -1.92 -10.87 8.61
N ASN A 172 -2.13 -10.20 9.73
CA ASN A 172 -3.00 -10.70 10.79
C ASN A 172 -4.45 -10.39 10.40
N ALA A 173 -5.10 -11.33 9.71
CA ALA A 173 -6.44 -11.13 9.15
C ALA A 173 -7.45 -10.73 10.23
N GLY A 174 -7.46 -11.43 11.39
CA GLY A 174 -8.39 -11.11 12.48
C GLY A 174 -8.24 -9.68 12.96
N LEU A 175 -7.04 -9.26 13.31
CA LEU A 175 -6.79 -7.89 13.79
C LEU A 175 -7.07 -6.84 12.69
N SER A 176 -6.70 -7.14 11.44
CA SER A 176 -6.94 -6.22 10.32
C SER A 176 -8.43 -6.03 10.07
N ASP A 177 -9.21 -7.10 10.09
CA ASP A 177 -10.65 -7.05 9.86
C ASP A 177 -11.39 -6.33 11.00
N GLU A 178 -10.99 -6.58 12.25
CA GLU A 178 -11.50 -5.86 13.41
C GLU A 178 -11.27 -4.35 13.28
N MET A 179 -10.06 -3.94 12.91
CA MET A 179 -9.74 -2.52 12.73
C MET A 179 -10.46 -1.91 11.52
N SER A 180 -10.58 -2.64 10.42
CA SER A 180 -11.14 -2.10 9.18
C SER A 180 -12.66 -2.03 9.19
N PHE A 181 -13.34 -2.99 9.80
CA PHE A 181 -14.79 -3.14 9.69
C PHE A 181 -15.53 -2.90 10.99
N HIS A 182 -14.91 -3.06 12.14
CA HIS A 182 -15.55 -3.01 13.44
C HIS A 182 -15.09 -1.86 14.34
N PHE A 183 -14.07 -1.10 13.95
CA PHE A 183 -13.50 -0.02 14.78
C PHE A 183 -14.56 1.00 15.25
N SER A 184 -15.54 1.31 14.42
CA SER A 184 -16.63 2.23 14.73
C SER A 184 -17.88 1.54 15.32
N ASP A 185 -17.85 0.22 15.53
CA ASP A 185 -18.95 -0.51 16.15
C ASP A 185 -18.95 -0.25 17.65
N PRO A 186 -20.04 0.30 18.23
CA PRO A 186 -20.14 0.54 19.67
C PRO A 186 -20.00 -0.73 20.53
N ASN A 187 -20.16 -1.92 19.94
CA ASN A 187 -19.97 -3.19 20.60
C ASN A 187 -18.53 -3.75 20.49
N TRP A 188 -17.65 -3.08 19.75
CA TRP A 188 -16.28 -3.53 19.52
C TRP A 188 -15.39 -3.51 20.79
N GLY A 189 -15.77 -2.80 21.83
CA GLY A 189 -15.00 -2.64 23.06
C GLY A 189 -14.89 -3.89 23.98
N ASN A 190 -15.31 -5.06 23.53
CA ASN A 190 -15.27 -6.30 24.32
C ASN A 190 -14.01 -7.14 24.13
N TYR A 191 -13.05 -6.71 23.32
CA TYR A 191 -11.76 -7.37 23.19
C TYR A 191 -10.73 -6.69 24.10
N PRO A 192 -10.09 -7.41 25.05
CA PRO A 192 -8.99 -6.86 25.82
C PRO A 192 -7.81 -6.59 24.86
N ILE A 193 -7.40 -5.34 24.80
CA ILE A 193 -6.16 -4.90 24.13
C ILE A 193 -4.97 -5.46 24.91
#